data_bfe3ca0e607b7b97869058d55ff7cac1
#
_entry.id   bfe3ca0e607b7b97869058d55ff7cac1
#
_cell.length_a   1.000
_cell.length_b   1.000
_cell.length_c   1.000
_cell.angle_alpha   90.00
_cell.angle_beta   90.00
_cell.angle_gamma   90.00
#
_symmetry.space_group_name_H-M   'P 1'
#
loop_
_entity.id
_entity.type
_entity.pdbx_description
1 polymer ?
#
loop_
_entity_poly.entity_id
_entity_poly.type
_entity_poly.pdbx_seq_one_letter_code
_entity_poly.pdbx_strand_id
1 'polypeptide(L)'
;MLQSLDPFEIGDDDAASVAQSVRHDENFVAALVELALKAGAREVVVFDHIIEEPRRCLAVSGIGPAAEKAGAKLVVQGPRSFRDTAVGGDVGTWPVMIPLLEADKFINVPVVKQHRLSALTAAMKNLYGIVGGRRGRLHPKIHETIADLAAFARPTLVVLDATRVMKSNGPSGGRADDLIHPGIVAAGTDQVALDAWAASLLGLKAADVGYLGLAMARGLGTTGYAALKTARV
;
A
#
# COMPACT_ATOMS: atom_id res chain seq x y z
N MET A 1 -1.95 -3.32 -5.66
CA MET A 1 -1.06 -3.79 -4.56
C MET A 1 -1.85 -3.75 -3.28
N LEU A 2 -1.96 -4.87 -2.61
CA LEU A 2 -2.74 -5.05 -1.38
C LEU A 2 -1.80 -5.06 -0.18
N GLN A 3 -2.23 -4.59 0.98
CA GLN A 3 -1.44 -4.76 2.20
C GLN A 3 -1.86 -6.00 2.96
N SER A 4 -0.90 -6.88 3.19
CA SER A 4 -1.07 -8.08 4.02
C SER A 4 -0.83 -7.78 5.51
N LEU A 5 -1.48 -8.54 6.35
CA LEU A 5 -1.32 -8.53 7.80
C LEU A 5 -0.46 -9.71 8.25
N ASP A 6 0.21 -9.52 9.37
CA ASP A 6 0.89 -10.59 10.09
C ASP A 6 -0.13 -11.27 11.02
N PRO A 7 -0.49 -12.55 10.80
CA PRO A 7 -1.50 -13.25 11.59
C PRO A 7 -0.95 -13.85 12.90
N PHE A 8 0.34 -13.67 13.23
CA PHE A 8 1.01 -14.50 14.23
C PHE A 8 0.89 -14.03 15.69
N GLU A 9 0.31 -12.84 15.96
CA GLU A 9 0.30 -12.29 17.32
C GLU A 9 -1.06 -12.27 18.03
N ILE A 10 -2.09 -12.91 17.50
CA ILE A 10 -3.45 -12.80 18.03
C ILE A 10 -4.09 -14.18 18.21
N GLY A 11 -4.69 -14.47 19.36
CA GLY A 11 -5.46 -15.69 19.62
C GLY A 11 -6.59 -15.89 18.60
N ASP A 12 -6.96 -17.13 18.34
CA ASP A 12 -7.77 -17.51 17.16
C ASP A 12 -9.11 -16.76 16.99
N ASP A 13 -9.74 -16.29 18.07
CA ASP A 13 -11.03 -15.57 17.99
C ASP A 13 -10.86 -14.04 17.81
N ASP A 14 -9.79 -13.45 18.33
CA ASP A 14 -9.51 -12.01 18.19
C ASP A 14 -8.73 -11.71 16.89
N ALA A 15 -7.95 -12.67 16.40
CA ALA A 15 -7.12 -12.53 15.21
C ALA A 15 -7.94 -12.22 13.96
N ALA A 16 -9.07 -12.88 13.75
CA ALA A 16 -9.94 -12.64 12.61
C ALA A 16 -10.57 -11.25 12.66
N SER A 17 -10.96 -10.77 13.84
CA SER A 17 -11.60 -9.46 14.02
C SER A 17 -10.62 -8.30 13.80
N VAL A 18 -9.41 -8.38 14.37
CA VAL A 18 -8.40 -7.30 14.25
C VAL A 18 -7.74 -7.34 12.87
N ALA A 19 -7.46 -8.52 12.33
CA ALA A 19 -7.00 -8.67 10.95
C ALA A 19 -8.01 -8.08 9.95
N GLN A 20 -9.31 -8.26 10.17
CA GLN A 20 -10.36 -7.63 9.37
C GLN A 20 -10.37 -6.10 9.47
N SER A 21 -9.95 -5.54 10.59
CA SER A 21 -10.05 -4.10 10.85
C SER A 21 -8.96 -3.25 10.19
N VAL A 22 -7.82 -3.83 9.80
CA VAL A 22 -6.64 -3.07 9.30
C VAL A 22 -6.31 -3.33 7.83
N ARG A 23 -7.15 -4.05 7.12
CA ARG A 23 -7.04 -4.36 5.70
C ARG A 23 -8.14 -3.67 4.89
N HIS A 24 -7.99 -3.68 3.58
CA HIS A 24 -9.11 -3.33 2.68
C HIS A 24 -10.30 -4.25 2.94
N ASP A 25 -11.49 -3.68 2.83
CA ASP A 25 -12.69 -4.47 2.58
C ASP A 25 -12.53 -5.18 1.23
N GLU A 26 -12.96 -6.43 1.13
CA GLU A 26 -12.87 -7.20 -0.12
C GLU A 26 -13.62 -6.53 -1.26
N ASN A 27 -14.73 -5.84 -0.96
CA ASN A 27 -15.52 -5.12 -1.95
C ASN A 27 -14.78 -3.86 -2.47
N PHE A 28 -13.89 -3.26 -1.67
CA PHE A 28 -13.10 -2.12 -2.11
C PHE A 28 -12.20 -2.48 -3.29
N VAL A 29 -11.48 -3.60 -3.19
CA VAL A 29 -10.60 -4.07 -4.26
C VAL A 29 -11.41 -4.55 -5.46
N ALA A 30 -12.50 -5.29 -5.23
CA ALA A 30 -13.40 -5.75 -6.28
C ALA A 30 -13.97 -4.57 -7.09
N ALA A 31 -14.44 -3.51 -6.42
CA ALA A 31 -14.94 -2.32 -7.09
C ALA A 31 -13.87 -1.62 -7.95
N LEU A 32 -12.62 -1.57 -7.50
CA LEU A 32 -11.53 -1.02 -8.31
C LEU A 32 -11.24 -1.87 -9.55
N VAL A 33 -11.32 -3.19 -9.44
CA VAL A 33 -11.19 -4.12 -10.58
C VAL A 33 -12.29 -3.85 -11.60
N GLU A 34 -13.56 -3.80 -11.16
CA GLU A 34 -14.70 -3.53 -12.03
C GLU A 34 -14.58 -2.15 -12.71
N LEU A 35 -14.18 -1.12 -11.98
CA LEU A 35 -13.98 0.22 -12.53
C LEU A 35 -12.86 0.26 -13.57
N ALA A 36 -11.76 -0.45 -13.34
CA ALA A 36 -10.65 -0.54 -14.30
C ALA A 36 -11.07 -1.25 -15.59
N LEU A 37 -11.81 -2.37 -15.48
CA LEU A 37 -12.36 -3.09 -16.64
C LEU A 37 -13.37 -2.23 -17.39
N LYS A 38 -14.28 -1.53 -16.69
CA LYS A 38 -15.24 -0.60 -17.27
C LYS A 38 -14.56 0.58 -17.96
N ALA A 39 -13.41 1.02 -17.47
CA ALA A 39 -12.59 2.06 -18.09
C ALA A 39 -11.79 1.58 -19.32
N GLY A 40 -11.92 0.30 -19.72
CA GLY A 40 -11.34 -0.27 -20.92
C GLY A 40 -10.04 -1.06 -20.69
N ALA A 41 -9.68 -1.40 -19.45
CA ALA A 41 -8.58 -2.32 -19.23
C ALA A 41 -8.91 -3.70 -19.82
N ARG A 42 -7.99 -4.25 -20.61
CA ARG A 42 -8.14 -5.59 -21.19
C ARG A 42 -7.96 -6.69 -20.15
N GLU A 43 -7.12 -6.42 -19.18
CA GLU A 43 -6.79 -7.32 -18.07
C GLU A 43 -6.48 -6.49 -16.84
N VAL A 44 -6.90 -6.97 -15.68
CA VAL A 44 -6.53 -6.42 -14.38
C VAL A 44 -5.80 -7.50 -13.59
N VAL A 45 -4.60 -7.19 -13.12
CA VAL A 45 -3.79 -8.10 -12.31
C VAL A 45 -3.67 -7.54 -10.90
N VAL A 46 -4.08 -8.32 -9.92
CA VAL A 46 -3.94 -7.99 -8.50
C VAL A 46 -2.75 -8.75 -7.93
N PHE A 47 -1.83 -8.02 -7.31
CA PHE A 47 -0.59 -8.58 -6.76
C PHE A 47 -0.12 -7.81 -5.53
N ASP A 48 0.57 -8.51 -4.64
CA ASP A 48 1.30 -7.97 -3.49
C ASP A 48 2.35 -8.99 -3.05
N HIS A 49 3.46 -8.52 -2.48
CA HIS A 49 4.38 -9.39 -1.75
C HIS A 49 3.89 -9.53 -0.30
N ILE A 50 3.04 -10.49 -0.08
CA ILE A 50 2.45 -10.85 1.21
C ILE A 50 3.54 -11.48 2.09
N ILE A 51 3.64 -11.09 3.37
CA ILE A 51 4.69 -11.56 4.29
C ILE A 51 4.44 -13.01 4.71
N GLU A 52 3.18 -13.33 5.00
CA GLU A 52 2.73 -14.65 5.43
C GLU A 52 2.38 -15.56 4.24
N GLU A 53 1.81 -16.73 4.52
CA GLU A 53 1.38 -17.65 3.47
C GLU A 53 0.31 -16.99 2.57
N PRO A 54 0.66 -16.71 1.30
CA PRO A 54 -0.14 -15.81 0.47
C PRO A 54 -1.55 -16.31 0.16
N ARG A 55 -1.70 -17.63 -0.10
CA ARG A 55 -3.01 -18.22 -0.42
C ARG A 55 -3.96 -18.12 0.76
N ARG A 56 -3.46 -18.41 1.96
CA ARG A 56 -4.23 -18.28 3.20
C ARG A 56 -4.63 -16.83 3.44
N CYS A 57 -3.69 -15.87 3.30
CA CYS A 57 -3.98 -14.45 3.48
C CYS A 57 -5.05 -13.95 2.51
N LEU A 58 -4.95 -14.29 1.24
CA LEU A 58 -5.92 -13.91 0.21
C LEU A 58 -7.31 -14.52 0.48
N ALA A 59 -7.36 -15.78 0.92
CA ALA A 59 -8.62 -16.46 1.23
C ALA A 59 -9.28 -15.87 2.50
N VAL A 60 -8.54 -15.79 3.62
CA VAL A 60 -9.08 -15.28 4.90
C VAL A 60 -9.47 -13.80 4.80
N SER A 61 -8.75 -13.02 3.99
CA SER A 61 -9.11 -11.62 3.76
C SER A 61 -10.36 -11.44 2.90
N GLY A 62 -10.82 -12.43 2.18
CA GLY A 62 -11.87 -12.29 1.17
C GLY A 62 -11.45 -11.56 -0.10
N ILE A 63 -10.30 -10.85 -0.08
CA ILE A 63 -9.83 -10.03 -1.20
C ILE A 63 -9.57 -10.88 -2.45
N GLY A 64 -8.93 -12.05 -2.28
CA GLY A 64 -8.64 -12.94 -3.39
C GLY A 64 -9.91 -13.36 -4.14
N PRO A 65 -10.86 -14.05 -3.49
CA PRO A 65 -12.11 -14.45 -4.11
C PRO A 65 -12.92 -13.29 -4.69
N ALA A 66 -12.97 -12.15 -4.00
CA ALA A 66 -13.73 -11.00 -4.49
C ALA A 66 -13.10 -10.38 -5.74
N ALA A 67 -11.76 -10.24 -5.78
CA ALA A 67 -11.05 -9.72 -6.95
C ALA A 67 -11.18 -10.66 -8.17
N GLU A 68 -11.07 -11.98 -7.98
CA GLU A 68 -11.28 -12.97 -9.05
C GLU A 68 -12.71 -12.92 -9.58
N LYS A 69 -13.70 -12.85 -8.68
CA LYS A 69 -15.11 -12.71 -9.06
C LYS A 69 -15.37 -11.43 -9.84
N ALA A 70 -14.68 -10.35 -9.53
CA ALA A 70 -14.73 -9.08 -10.27
C ALA A 70 -13.99 -9.12 -11.62
N GLY A 71 -13.27 -10.20 -11.94
CA GLY A 71 -12.60 -10.41 -13.22
C GLY A 71 -11.10 -10.18 -13.20
N ALA A 72 -10.45 -10.02 -12.04
CA ALA A 72 -9.01 -9.90 -11.95
C ALA A 72 -8.29 -11.25 -12.01
N LYS A 73 -7.06 -11.22 -12.50
CA LYS A 73 -6.08 -12.30 -12.29
C LYS A 73 -5.32 -12.04 -10.99
N LEU A 74 -5.23 -13.05 -10.12
CA LEU A 74 -4.40 -12.97 -8.92
C LEU A 74 -3.00 -13.51 -9.20
N VAL A 75 -1.99 -12.75 -8.81
CA VAL A 75 -0.62 -13.25 -8.75
C VAL A 75 -0.30 -13.60 -7.30
N VAL A 76 -0.40 -14.88 -7.00
CA VAL A 76 0.12 -15.44 -5.74
C VAL A 76 1.61 -15.56 -5.86
N GLN A 77 2.34 -14.78 -5.06
CA GLN A 77 3.81 -14.72 -5.18
C GLN A 77 4.48 -16.07 -4.92
N GLY A 78 5.54 -16.31 -5.68
CA GLY A 78 6.44 -17.44 -5.58
C GLY A 78 7.82 -17.05 -6.09
N PRO A 79 8.82 -17.96 -6.09
CA PRO A 79 10.19 -17.61 -6.50
C PRO A 79 10.30 -17.03 -7.91
N ARG A 80 9.38 -17.38 -8.81
CA ARG A 80 9.34 -16.91 -10.20
C ARG A 80 8.53 -15.64 -10.40
N SER A 81 7.95 -15.07 -9.36
CA SER A 81 7.13 -13.85 -9.45
C SER A 81 7.95 -12.57 -9.46
N PHE A 82 9.27 -12.67 -9.35
CA PHE A 82 10.17 -11.54 -9.23
C PHE A 82 11.28 -11.59 -10.28
N ARG A 83 11.76 -10.40 -10.67
CA ARG A 83 12.91 -10.19 -11.55
C ARG A 83 13.85 -9.19 -10.91
N ASP A 84 15.16 -9.51 -10.88
CA ASP A 84 16.18 -8.55 -10.43
C ASP A 84 16.16 -7.34 -11.34
N THR A 85 15.96 -6.17 -10.74
CA THR A 85 15.72 -4.91 -11.44
C THR A 85 16.50 -3.79 -10.78
N ALA A 86 17.10 -2.91 -11.56
CA ALA A 86 17.78 -1.72 -11.07
C ALA A 86 16.71 -0.71 -10.59
N VAL A 87 16.51 -0.63 -9.28
CA VAL A 87 15.61 0.33 -8.63
C VAL A 87 16.32 1.68 -8.47
N GLY A 88 17.61 1.64 -8.18
CA GLY A 88 18.43 2.83 -7.92
C GLY A 88 18.54 3.20 -6.44
N GLY A 89 19.25 4.29 -6.15
CA GLY A 89 19.46 4.81 -4.80
C GLY A 89 20.07 3.80 -3.83
N ASP A 90 19.61 3.81 -2.59
CA ASP A 90 20.02 2.89 -1.53
C ASP A 90 19.44 1.47 -1.72
N VAL A 91 18.39 1.30 -2.52
CA VAL A 91 17.83 -0.02 -2.88
C VAL A 91 18.75 -0.76 -3.84
N GLY A 92 19.37 -0.04 -4.79
CA GLY A 92 20.25 -0.63 -5.80
C GLY A 92 19.49 -1.57 -6.76
N THR A 93 20.05 -2.77 -7.00
CA THR A 93 19.38 -3.85 -7.74
C THR A 93 18.64 -4.76 -6.75
N TRP A 94 17.35 -4.97 -7.00
CA TRP A 94 16.49 -5.72 -6.10
C TRP A 94 15.43 -6.54 -6.87
N PRO A 95 14.97 -7.70 -6.33
CA PRO A 95 13.88 -8.45 -6.92
C PRO A 95 12.58 -7.64 -6.89
N VAL A 96 12.03 -7.32 -8.07
CA VAL A 96 10.77 -6.58 -8.24
C VAL A 96 9.73 -7.51 -8.85
N MET A 97 8.48 -7.38 -8.42
CA MET A 97 7.37 -8.18 -8.94
C MET A 97 7.16 -7.95 -10.44
N ILE A 98 7.14 -9.04 -11.19
CA ILE A 98 7.00 -9.03 -12.66
C ILE A 98 5.72 -8.30 -13.11
N PRO A 99 4.54 -8.48 -12.48
CA PRO A 99 3.34 -7.75 -12.91
C PRO A 99 3.51 -6.23 -12.92
N LEU A 100 4.30 -5.65 -12.00
CA LEU A 100 4.58 -4.22 -12.04
C LEU A 100 5.41 -3.83 -13.28
N LEU A 101 6.40 -4.67 -13.64
CA LEU A 101 7.32 -4.38 -14.74
C LEU A 101 6.68 -4.53 -16.12
N GLU A 102 5.56 -5.24 -16.20
CA GLU A 102 4.86 -5.58 -17.45
C GLU A 102 3.53 -4.83 -17.62
N ALA A 103 3.06 -4.13 -16.58
CA ALA A 103 1.83 -3.38 -16.62
C ALA A 103 1.96 -2.05 -17.39
N ASP A 104 1.00 -1.74 -18.24
CA ASP A 104 0.88 -0.42 -18.88
C ASP A 104 0.49 0.68 -17.88
N LYS A 105 -0.30 0.30 -16.86
CA LYS A 105 -0.80 1.18 -15.80
C LYS A 105 -0.68 0.49 -14.44
N PHE A 106 -0.21 1.25 -13.46
CA PHE A 106 -0.10 0.79 -12.08
C PHE A 106 -0.98 1.63 -11.18
N ILE A 107 -1.93 0.97 -10.51
CA ILE A 107 -2.77 1.57 -9.46
C ILE A 107 -2.24 1.09 -8.12
N ASN A 108 -1.79 2.01 -7.29
CA ASN A 108 -1.36 1.73 -5.93
C ASN A 108 -2.56 1.89 -4.99
N VAL A 109 -2.86 0.85 -4.21
CA VAL A 109 -4.04 0.81 -3.32
C VAL A 109 -3.55 0.61 -1.89
N PRO A 110 -3.20 1.68 -1.16
CA PRO A 110 -2.72 1.61 0.21
C PRO A 110 -3.85 1.76 1.24
N VAL A 111 -3.63 1.22 2.45
CA VAL A 111 -4.40 1.54 3.65
C VAL A 111 -3.58 2.46 4.56
N VAL A 112 -4.23 3.44 5.19
CA VAL A 112 -3.55 4.36 6.12
C VAL A 112 -3.35 3.69 7.47
N LYS A 113 -2.09 3.65 7.94
CA LYS A 113 -1.73 3.14 9.27
C LYS A 113 -0.54 3.86 9.87
N GLN A 114 -0.53 3.97 11.18
CA GLN A 114 0.67 4.29 11.95
C GLN A 114 1.74 3.21 11.71
N HIS A 115 3.01 3.60 11.69
CA HIS A 115 4.13 2.69 11.53
C HIS A 115 5.29 3.10 12.42
N ARG A 116 5.75 2.18 13.27
CA ARG A 116 6.78 2.47 14.28
C ARG A 116 8.09 3.04 13.72
N LEU A 117 8.56 2.58 12.55
CA LEU A 117 9.83 2.99 11.96
C LEU A 117 9.69 4.17 10.99
N SER A 118 8.64 4.22 10.18
CA SER A 118 8.44 5.24 9.16
C SER A 118 7.38 6.28 9.52
N ALA A 119 6.87 6.26 10.76
CA ALA A 119 5.75 7.05 11.28
C ALA A 119 4.41 6.73 10.60
N LEU A 120 4.39 6.61 9.29
CA LEU A 120 3.21 6.40 8.45
C LEU A 120 3.43 5.25 7.47
N THR A 121 2.39 4.47 7.23
CA THR A 121 2.17 3.67 6.03
C THR A 121 1.00 4.25 5.27
N ALA A 122 1.24 4.63 4.01
CA ALA A 122 0.24 5.05 3.04
C ALA A 122 0.79 4.77 1.63
N ALA A 123 0.64 5.65 0.64
CA ALA A 123 0.97 5.36 -0.75
C ALA A 123 2.44 4.94 -0.96
N MET A 124 3.39 5.73 -0.47
CA MET A 124 4.80 5.47 -0.74
C MET A 124 5.32 4.25 0.02
N LYS A 125 4.98 4.10 1.31
CA LYS A 125 5.42 2.92 2.09
C LYS A 125 4.77 1.62 1.60
N ASN A 126 3.57 1.69 1.01
CA ASN A 126 2.89 0.54 0.42
C ASN A 126 3.72 -0.10 -0.71
N LEU A 127 4.61 0.65 -1.36
CA LEU A 127 5.50 0.16 -2.42
C LEU A 127 6.51 -0.91 -1.95
N TYR A 128 6.65 -1.14 -0.66
CA TYR A 128 7.36 -2.34 -0.19
C TYR A 128 6.69 -3.65 -0.65
N GLY A 129 5.41 -3.63 -1.00
CA GLY A 129 4.68 -4.78 -1.56
C GLY A 129 5.07 -5.13 -3.02
N ILE A 130 5.85 -4.27 -3.71
CA ILE A 130 6.35 -4.58 -5.06
C ILE A 130 7.69 -5.32 -5.06
N VAL A 131 8.42 -5.33 -3.93
CA VAL A 131 9.76 -5.91 -3.85
C VAL A 131 9.79 -7.23 -3.11
N GLY A 132 10.58 -8.16 -3.63
CA GLY A 132 10.81 -9.50 -3.09
C GLY A 132 11.96 -9.59 -2.10
N GLY A 133 12.45 -10.80 -1.94
CA GLY A 133 13.63 -11.09 -1.13
C GLY A 133 13.44 -10.77 0.36
N ARG A 134 14.55 -10.57 1.06
CA ARG A 134 14.55 -10.23 2.49
C ARG A 134 14.34 -8.72 2.69
N ARG A 135 13.12 -8.22 2.48
CA ARG A 135 12.76 -6.78 2.59
C ARG A 135 13.20 -6.11 3.90
N GLY A 136 13.32 -6.88 4.99
CA GLY A 136 13.83 -6.37 6.27
C GLY A 136 15.22 -5.75 6.16
N ARG A 137 16.05 -6.14 5.19
CA ARG A 137 17.37 -5.54 4.93
C ARG A 137 17.30 -4.10 4.43
N LEU A 138 16.14 -3.65 3.98
CA LEU A 138 15.87 -2.28 3.55
C LEU A 138 15.44 -1.36 4.71
N HIS A 139 15.11 -1.92 5.88
CA HIS A 139 14.64 -1.14 7.04
C HIS A 139 15.68 -0.22 7.70
N PRO A 140 16.99 -0.53 7.73
CA PRO A 140 17.96 0.40 8.32
C PRO A 140 17.99 1.78 7.67
N LYS A 141 17.65 1.87 6.37
CA LYS A 141 17.49 3.12 5.61
C LYS A 141 16.06 3.26 5.09
N ILE A 142 15.07 3.12 5.98
CA ILE A 142 13.67 2.99 5.58
C ILE A 142 13.15 4.20 4.83
N HIS A 143 13.54 5.42 5.21
CA HIS A 143 13.07 6.64 4.57
C HIS A 143 13.64 6.82 3.17
N GLU A 144 14.94 6.59 3.00
CA GLU A 144 15.64 6.61 1.71
C GLU A 144 15.05 5.55 0.79
N THR A 145 14.87 4.33 1.29
CA THR A 145 14.31 3.20 0.53
C THR A 145 12.88 3.48 0.08
N ILE A 146 12.03 4.06 0.94
CA ILE A 146 10.66 4.44 0.54
C ILE A 146 10.71 5.46 -0.60
N ALA A 147 11.57 6.46 -0.51
CA ALA A 147 11.71 7.48 -1.55
C ALA A 147 12.29 6.92 -2.85
N ASP A 148 13.21 5.94 -2.79
CA ASP A 148 13.75 5.23 -3.95
C ASP A 148 12.67 4.42 -4.67
N LEU A 149 11.89 3.63 -3.90
CA LEU A 149 10.78 2.85 -4.45
C LEU A 149 9.72 3.75 -5.07
N ALA A 150 9.43 4.90 -4.47
CA ALA A 150 8.48 5.88 -5.01
C ALA A 150 8.97 6.52 -6.32
N ALA A 151 10.26 6.79 -6.42
CA ALA A 151 10.88 7.29 -7.64
C ALA A 151 10.86 6.26 -8.78
N PHE A 152 11.04 4.99 -8.44
CA PHE A 152 11.04 3.87 -9.38
C PHE A 152 9.64 3.52 -9.87
N ALA A 153 8.68 3.26 -8.95
CA ALA A 153 7.40 2.66 -9.28
C ALA A 153 6.41 3.64 -9.94
N ARG A 154 6.40 4.91 -9.55
CA ARG A 154 5.57 6.01 -10.09
C ARG A 154 4.15 5.57 -10.47
N PRO A 155 3.26 5.31 -9.49
CA PRO A 155 1.90 4.87 -9.78
C PRO A 155 1.18 5.84 -10.74
N THR A 156 0.43 5.28 -11.69
CA THR A 156 -0.47 6.07 -12.56
C THR A 156 -1.60 6.71 -11.75
N LEU A 157 -2.06 5.99 -10.72
CA LEU A 157 -3.09 6.42 -9.79
C LEU A 157 -2.80 5.81 -8.42
N VAL A 158 -3.07 6.55 -7.38
CA VAL A 158 -3.16 6.04 -6.01
C VAL A 158 -4.62 6.13 -5.58
N VAL A 159 -5.17 5.06 -5.03
CA VAL A 159 -6.48 5.04 -4.39
C VAL A 159 -6.28 4.62 -2.94
N LEU A 160 -6.26 5.61 -2.07
CA LEU A 160 -5.90 5.46 -0.67
C LEU A 160 -7.14 5.20 0.16
N ASP A 161 -7.16 4.06 0.84
CA ASP A 161 -8.21 3.67 1.75
C ASP A 161 -7.95 4.25 3.15
N ALA A 162 -8.79 5.20 3.55
CA ALA A 162 -8.89 5.74 4.89
C ALA A 162 -10.30 5.53 5.47
N THR A 163 -11.00 4.49 5.05
CA THR A 163 -12.30 4.13 5.66
C THR A 163 -12.11 3.70 7.10
N ARG A 164 -11.02 2.99 7.37
CA ARG A 164 -10.52 2.61 8.69
C ARG A 164 -9.03 2.89 8.77
N VAL A 165 -8.59 3.57 9.80
CA VAL A 165 -7.20 4.00 9.97
C VAL A 165 -6.68 3.51 11.30
N MET A 166 -5.56 2.80 11.29
CA MET A 166 -4.86 2.42 12.52
C MET A 166 -4.01 3.60 13.00
N LYS A 167 -4.45 4.25 14.08
CA LYS A 167 -3.78 5.46 14.61
C LYS A 167 -2.60 5.17 15.54
N SER A 168 -2.52 3.95 16.11
CA SER A 168 -1.47 3.56 17.07
C SER A 168 -1.17 2.08 17.00
N ASN A 169 -0.04 1.66 17.59
CA ASN A 169 0.43 0.27 17.69
C ASN A 169 0.60 -0.46 16.35
N GLY A 170 0.73 0.28 15.23
CA GLY A 170 0.92 -0.29 13.89
C GLY A 170 2.39 -0.61 13.56
N PRO A 171 2.60 -1.26 12.42
CA PRO A 171 1.66 -1.45 11.30
C PRO A 171 0.82 -2.73 11.35
N SER A 172 1.12 -3.66 12.24
CA SER A 172 0.44 -4.97 12.41
C SER A 172 0.05 -5.18 13.87
N GLY A 173 -0.91 -6.07 14.12
CA GLY A 173 -1.51 -6.23 15.43
C GLY A 173 -2.48 -5.08 15.75
N GLY A 174 -2.51 -4.68 17.01
CA GLY A 174 -3.37 -3.60 17.48
C GLY A 174 -4.71 -4.09 18.05
N ARG A 175 -5.44 -3.17 18.67
CA ARG A 175 -6.74 -3.39 19.30
C ARG A 175 -7.79 -2.52 18.62
N ALA A 176 -9.07 -2.80 18.85
CA ALA A 176 -10.15 -1.97 18.31
C ALA A 176 -9.98 -0.48 18.65
N ASP A 177 -9.46 -0.16 19.84
CA ASP A 177 -9.19 1.21 20.30
C ASP A 177 -8.07 1.92 19.50
N ASP A 178 -7.24 1.16 18.79
CA ASP A 178 -6.19 1.70 17.91
C ASP A 178 -6.74 2.19 16.57
N LEU A 179 -8.02 1.96 16.31
CA LEU A 179 -8.67 2.32 15.05
C LEU A 179 -9.48 3.60 15.18
N ILE A 180 -9.48 4.37 14.10
CA ILE A 180 -10.48 5.42 13.83
C ILE A 180 -11.18 5.10 12.52
N HIS A 181 -12.39 5.60 12.35
CA HIS A 181 -13.26 5.33 11.20
C HIS A 181 -13.63 6.62 10.45
N PRO A 182 -12.69 7.25 9.73
CA PRO A 182 -12.99 8.47 8.99
C PRO A 182 -14.00 8.26 7.85
N GLY A 183 -14.09 7.03 7.30
CA GLY A 183 -15.00 6.72 6.20
C GLY A 183 -14.61 7.40 4.88
N ILE A 184 -13.32 7.67 4.66
CA ILE A 184 -12.83 8.45 3.51
C ILE A 184 -12.05 7.56 2.56
N VAL A 185 -12.24 7.77 1.26
CA VAL A 185 -11.37 7.30 0.19
C VAL A 185 -10.76 8.53 -0.49
N ALA A 186 -9.44 8.56 -0.64
CA ALA A 186 -8.74 9.62 -1.35
C ALA A 186 -8.02 9.06 -2.58
N ALA A 187 -8.17 9.73 -3.73
CA ALA A 187 -7.49 9.31 -4.95
C ALA A 187 -6.72 10.48 -5.58
N GLY A 188 -5.60 10.18 -6.21
CA GLY A 188 -4.78 11.18 -6.88
C GLY A 188 -3.54 10.59 -7.54
N THR A 189 -2.83 11.45 -8.28
CA THR A 189 -1.60 11.09 -9.00
C THR A 189 -0.33 11.52 -8.25
N ASP A 190 -0.47 12.41 -7.26
CA ASP A 190 0.63 12.85 -6.39
C ASP A 190 0.64 12.01 -5.10
N GLN A 191 1.49 10.99 -5.06
CA GLN A 191 1.61 10.10 -3.90
C GLN A 191 2.20 10.81 -2.66
N VAL A 192 2.98 11.87 -2.84
CA VAL A 192 3.54 12.67 -1.73
C VAL A 192 2.44 13.50 -1.08
N ALA A 193 1.57 14.10 -1.88
CA ALA A 193 0.43 14.86 -1.39
C ALA A 193 -0.57 13.98 -0.63
N LEU A 194 -0.83 12.78 -1.15
CA LEU A 194 -1.71 11.79 -0.49
C LEU A 194 -1.12 11.32 0.84
N ASP A 195 0.18 11.06 0.91
CA ASP A 195 0.84 10.66 2.16
C ASP A 195 0.90 11.83 3.17
N ALA A 196 1.12 13.06 2.72
CA ALA A 196 1.07 14.24 3.57
C ALA A 196 -0.34 14.46 4.16
N TRP A 197 -1.39 14.23 3.34
CA TRP A 197 -2.76 14.25 3.82
C TRP A 197 -3.04 13.10 4.79
N ALA A 198 -2.60 11.88 4.47
CA ALA A 198 -2.76 10.72 5.34
C ALA A 198 -2.07 10.89 6.71
N ALA A 199 -0.90 11.55 6.75
CA ALA A 199 -0.21 11.92 7.98
C ALA A 199 -1.11 12.76 8.90
N SER A 200 -1.87 13.70 8.34
CA SER A 200 -2.79 14.55 9.12
C SER A 200 -3.89 13.75 9.83
N LEU A 201 -4.34 12.62 9.28
CA LEU A 201 -5.31 11.73 9.92
C LEU A 201 -4.75 11.06 11.18
N LEU A 202 -3.43 10.94 11.27
CA LEU A 202 -2.71 10.43 12.44
C LEU A 202 -2.24 11.54 13.38
N GLY A 203 -2.64 12.80 13.14
CA GLY A 203 -2.17 13.98 13.90
C GLY A 203 -0.70 14.35 13.64
N LEU A 204 -0.09 13.84 12.57
CA LEU A 204 1.29 14.12 12.20
C LEU A 204 1.35 15.30 11.20
N LYS A 205 2.43 16.07 11.29
CA LYS A 205 2.82 17.01 10.23
C LYS A 205 3.63 16.26 9.16
N ALA A 206 3.61 16.75 7.94
CA ALA A 206 4.44 16.15 6.87
C ALA A 206 5.93 16.11 7.23
N ALA A 207 6.43 17.09 8.00
CA ALA A 207 7.81 17.14 8.49
C ALA A 207 8.16 15.99 9.47
N ASP A 208 7.18 15.41 10.14
CA ASP A 208 7.38 14.29 11.07
C ASP A 208 7.58 12.94 10.33
N VAL A 209 7.34 12.93 9.01
CA VAL A 209 7.44 11.75 8.14
C VAL A 209 8.66 11.89 7.24
N GLY A 210 9.80 11.35 7.66
CA GLY A 210 11.11 11.62 7.05
C GLY A 210 11.19 11.36 5.54
N TYR A 211 10.52 10.34 5.02
CA TYR A 211 10.55 10.05 3.59
C TYR A 211 9.79 11.09 2.72
N LEU A 212 8.87 11.88 3.29
CA LEU A 212 8.17 12.92 2.55
C LEU A 212 9.12 14.07 2.15
N GLY A 213 10.00 14.50 3.06
CA GLY A 213 11.03 15.49 2.74
C GLY A 213 11.98 15.00 1.64
N LEU A 214 12.41 13.74 1.70
CA LEU A 214 13.25 13.13 0.68
C LEU A 214 12.55 13.05 -0.69
N ALA A 215 11.27 12.70 -0.70
CA ALA A 215 10.47 12.63 -1.91
C ALA A 215 10.29 14.01 -2.57
N MET A 216 10.01 15.04 -1.78
CA MET A 216 9.94 16.41 -2.27
C MET A 216 11.27 16.88 -2.87
N ALA A 217 12.39 16.62 -2.18
CA ALA A 217 13.72 16.98 -2.67
C ALA A 217 14.06 16.30 -4.02
N ARG A 218 13.45 15.15 -4.31
CA ARG A 218 13.57 14.40 -5.57
C ARG A 218 12.53 14.81 -6.63
N GLY A 219 11.67 15.79 -6.35
CA GLY A 219 10.64 16.25 -7.28
C GLY A 219 9.51 15.22 -7.53
N LEU A 220 9.22 14.35 -6.56
CA LEU A 220 8.20 13.30 -6.70
C LEU A 220 6.78 13.79 -6.41
N GLY A 221 6.62 15.00 -5.89
CA GLY A 221 5.33 15.60 -5.54
C GLY A 221 5.48 16.68 -4.49
N THR A 222 4.37 17.08 -3.88
CA THR A 222 4.33 18.17 -2.88
C THR A 222 3.65 17.73 -1.59
N THR A 223 4.14 18.23 -0.45
CA THR A 223 3.42 18.09 0.84
C THR A 223 2.34 19.15 1.03
N GLY A 224 2.28 20.15 0.16
CA GLY A 224 1.30 21.24 0.19
C GLY A 224 -0.06 20.84 -0.41
N TYR A 225 -0.59 19.67 -0.06
CA TYR A 225 -1.82 19.10 -0.63
C TYR A 225 -3.04 20.04 -0.54
N ALA A 226 -3.10 20.91 0.47
CA ALA A 226 -4.21 21.86 0.64
C ALA A 226 -4.31 22.89 -0.48
N ALA A 227 -3.19 23.15 -1.20
CA ALA A 227 -3.16 24.05 -2.35
C ALA A 227 -3.52 23.37 -3.68
N LEU A 228 -3.65 22.05 -3.69
CA LEU A 228 -4.02 21.31 -4.90
C LEU A 228 -5.51 21.45 -5.20
N LYS A 229 -5.84 21.42 -6.50
CA LYS A 229 -7.24 21.37 -6.93
C LYS A 229 -7.83 20.01 -6.53
N THR A 230 -8.81 20.05 -5.64
CA THR A 230 -9.51 18.84 -5.15
C THR A 230 -10.99 18.90 -5.50
N ALA A 231 -11.60 17.73 -5.68
CA ALA A 231 -13.06 17.57 -5.75
C ALA A 231 -13.49 16.62 -4.63
N ARG A 232 -14.66 16.88 -4.05
CA ARG A 232 -15.36 15.95 -3.17
C ARG A 232 -16.60 15.43 -3.90
N VAL A 233 -16.83 14.15 -3.82
CA VAL A 233 -17.98 13.43 -4.38
C VAL A 233 -18.71 12.71 -3.26
#